data_9a260c2da9cd647acf8428f8d0a92d10
#
_entry.id   9a260c2da9cd647acf8428f8d0a92d10
#
_cell.length_a   1.000
_cell.length_b   1.000
_cell.length_c   1.000
_cell.angle_alpha   90.00
_cell.angle_beta   90.00
_cell.angle_gamma   90.00
#
_symmetry.space_group_name_H-M   'P 1'
#
loop_
_entity.id
_entity.type
_entity.pdbx_description
1 polymer ?
#
loop_
_entity_poly.entity_id
_entity_poly.type
_entity_poly.pdbx_seq_one_letter_code
_entity_poly.pdbx_strand_id
1 'polypeptide(L)'
;IMGAIGGIYLFTESRNEAGTPGLISVSGYIGGEKTELLEDEEVQDILQNRYHLKTDYSKAGSLDMMTADLNGKNYLFPSSSIAEEYYTDLYGDPVQSEIILNTPIVLYTHRSVLDAFDSQGLITRNGNAYSIDMTRLVELIQNDTRWSDIGLPELYGNVSVDTTDPAKSNSGNMFAALLANVLNGGQTLTENDAAEIVPELQAIFGKLGYMETSSSDLFSQFLRMGVGAKQIIAGYESQLIEYASIPGN
;
A
#
# COMPACT_ATOMS: atom_id res chain seq x y z
N ILE A 1 -6.39 6.63 -3.71
CA ILE A 1 -5.84 6.49 -2.38
C ILE A 1 -4.56 7.30 -2.27
N MET A 2 -4.41 8.03 -1.20
CA MET A 2 -3.63 9.25 -1.12
C MET A 2 -2.40 9.08 -0.26
N GLY A 3 -1.25 9.55 -0.70
CA GLY A 3 -0.12 9.83 0.17
C GLY A 3 -0.11 11.32 0.52
N ALA A 4 -0.05 11.66 1.77
CA ALA A 4 0.09 13.02 2.25
C ALA A 4 1.54 13.29 2.65
N ILE A 5 2.08 14.43 2.28
CA ILE A 5 3.36 14.91 2.79
C ILE A 5 3.12 16.10 3.69
N GLY A 6 3.71 16.05 4.88
CA GLY A 6 3.92 17.24 5.67
C GLY A 6 4.91 18.18 4.95
N GLY A 7 4.48 19.41 4.63
CA GLY A 7 5.30 20.39 3.96
C GLY A 7 6.48 20.83 4.82
N ILE A 8 7.61 21.05 4.18
CA ILE A 8 8.83 21.54 4.83
C ILE A 8 8.80 23.06 4.85
N TYR A 9 8.58 23.67 6.01
CA TYR A 9 8.89 25.06 6.25
C TYR A 9 10.22 25.18 6.96
N LEU A 10 11.24 25.55 6.20
CA LEU A 10 12.55 25.89 6.74
C LEU A 10 12.61 27.40 6.98
N PHE A 11 12.35 27.83 8.19
CA PHE A 11 12.80 29.12 8.67
C PHE A 11 14.06 28.93 9.53
N THR A 12 15.19 28.87 8.87
CA THR A 12 16.44 29.27 9.49
C THR A 12 17.02 30.37 8.63
N GLU A 13 16.83 31.63 9.05
CA GLU A 13 17.71 32.68 8.61
C GLU A 13 19.14 32.36 9.13
N SER A 14 19.89 31.64 8.33
CA SER A 14 21.33 31.71 8.34
C SER A 14 21.73 32.50 7.10
N ARG A 15 21.70 33.80 7.19
CA ARG A 15 22.44 34.66 6.29
C ARG A 15 23.91 34.45 6.57
N ASN A 16 24.51 33.53 5.84
CA ASN A 16 25.94 33.55 5.59
C ASN A 16 26.19 34.26 4.26
N GLU A 17 27.17 35.16 4.29
CA GLU A 17 27.63 36.02 3.21
C GLU A 17 27.86 35.23 1.91
N ALA A 18 27.38 35.79 0.78
CA ALA A 18 27.74 35.53 -0.62
C ALA A 18 28.40 34.13 -0.89
N GLY A 19 27.66 33.06 -0.74
CA GLY A 19 28.05 31.71 -1.12
C GLY A 19 26.80 30.94 -1.55
N THR A 20 26.96 29.98 -2.41
CA THR A 20 25.92 29.03 -2.84
C THR A 20 25.11 28.58 -1.62
N PRO A 21 23.75 28.62 -1.65
CA PRO A 21 22.95 28.17 -0.52
C PRO A 21 23.40 26.76 -0.11
N GLY A 22 23.75 26.56 1.16
CA GLY A 22 24.15 25.23 1.66
C GLY A 22 22.99 24.26 1.54
N LEU A 23 23.29 22.97 1.31
CA LEU A 23 22.30 21.89 1.34
C LEU A 23 21.63 21.83 2.72
N ILE A 24 20.31 21.82 2.70
CA ILE A 24 19.48 21.66 3.90
C ILE A 24 19.13 20.17 4.03
N SER A 25 19.57 19.55 5.10
CA SER A 25 19.23 18.15 5.38
C SER A 25 17.89 18.05 6.09
N VAL A 26 17.00 17.20 5.57
CA VAL A 26 15.69 16.93 6.13
C VAL A 26 15.56 15.43 6.37
N SER A 27 15.03 15.03 7.54
CA SER A 27 14.83 13.64 7.92
C SER A 27 13.35 13.37 8.15
N GLY A 28 12.87 12.18 7.76
CA GLY A 28 11.47 11.82 7.93
C GLY A 28 11.21 10.33 8.04
N TYR A 29 9.93 9.98 8.11
CA TYR A 29 9.46 8.61 7.95
C TYR A 29 8.74 8.44 6.62
N ILE A 30 8.96 7.30 5.96
CA ILE A 30 8.31 6.94 4.69
C ILE A 30 7.80 5.50 4.72
N GLY A 31 6.75 5.20 3.95
CA GLY A 31 6.39 3.83 3.59
C GLY A 31 7.44 3.19 2.67
N GLY A 32 7.64 1.87 2.79
CA GLY A 32 8.67 1.15 2.04
C GLY A 32 8.55 1.28 0.52
N GLU A 33 7.34 1.43 -0.01
CA GLU A 33 7.02 1.63 -1.42
C GLU A 33 7.51 2.96 -2.01
N LYS A 34 8.01 3.88 -1.19
CA LYS A 34 8.55 5.18 -1.61
C LYS A 34 10.07 5.22 -1.64
N THR A 35 10.71 4.12 -1.29
CA THR A 35 12.16 4.03 -1.23
C THR A 35 12.80 4.33 -2.59
N GLU A 36 12.32 3.64 -3.64
CA GLU A 36 12.88 3.78 -4.98
C GLU A 36 12.69 5.21 -5.53
N LEU A 37 11.54 5.86 -5.23
CA LEU A 37 11.31 7.24 -5.59
C LEU A 37 12.35 8.18 -4.95
N LEU A 38 12.65 8.00 -3.66
CA LEU A 38 13.60 8.87 -2.96
C LEU A 38 15.07 8.51 -3.22
N GLU A 39 15.36 7.31 -3.73
CA GLU A 39 16.69 6.86 -4.13
C GLU A 39 16.97 7.07 -5.62
N ASP A 40 15.97 7.44 -6.40
CA ASP A 40 16.12 7.74 -7.82
C ASP A 40 17.09 8.91 -8.04
N GLU A 41 18.09 8.72 -8.92
CA GLU A 41 19.16 9.70 -9.17
C GLU A 41 18.61 11.03 -9.68
N GLU A 42 17.59 11.02 -10.56
CA GLU A 42 17.00 12.25 -11.12
C GLU A 42 16.22 13.00 -10.03
N VAL A 43 15.49 12.29 -9.18
CA VAL A 43 14.78 12.88 -8.02
C VAL A 43 15.78 13.50 -7.05
N GLN A 44 16.87 12.81 -6.73
CA GLN A 44 17.92 13.32 -5.87
C GLN A 44 18.59 14.56 -6.46
N ASP A 45 18.91 14.55 -7.76
CA ASP A 45 19.48 15.68 -8.46
C ASP A 45 18.55 16.90 -8.44
N ILE A 46 17.26 16.71 -8.66
CA ILE A 46 16.26 17.78 -8.56
C ILE A 46 16.21 18.34 -7.15
N LEU A 47 16.13 17.49 -6.13
CA LEU A 47 16.07 17.93 -4.74
C LEU A 47 17.32 18.73 -4.35
N GLN A 48 18.51 18.24 -4.72
CA GLN A 48 19.77 18.88 -4.35
C GLN A 48 20.05 20.15 -5.16
N ASN A 49 19.95 20.06 -6.49
CA ASN A 49 20.41 21.15 -7.36
C ASN A 49 19.37 22.27 -7.52
N ARG A 50 18.07 21.92 -7.46
CA ARG A 50 17.00 22.91 -7.62
C ARG A 50 16.46 23.44 -6.32
N TYR A 51 16.36 22.56 -5.30
CA TYR A 51 15.74 22.89 -4.02
C TYR A 51 16.74 22.98 -2.86
N HIS A 52 18.01 22.64 -3.09
CA HIS A 52 19.06 22.58 -2.07
C HIS A 52 18.69 21.70 -0.86
N LEU A 53 17.95 20.61 -1.11
CA LEU A 53 17.50 19.66 -0.11
C LEU A 53 18.28 18.34 -0.23
N LYS A 54 18.67 17.81 0.92
CA LYS A 54 19.14 16.45 1.07
C LYS A 54 18.14 15.71 1.96
N THR A 55 17.49 14.70 1.42
CA THR A 55 16.53 13.87 2.17
C THR A 55 17.23 12.72 2.85
N ASP A 56 16.86 12.47 4.09
CA ASP A 56 17.16 11.26 4.85
C ASP A 56 15.86 10.67 5.38
N TYR A 57 15.78 9.34 5.54
CA TYR A 57 14.53 8.72 5.96
C TYR A 57 14.73 7.44 6.77
N SER A 58 13.70 7.09 7.51
CA SER A 58 13.51 5.78 8.13
C SER A 58 12.21 5.17 7.61
N LYS A 59 12.19 3.84 7.37
CA LYS A 59 10.97 3.14 6.95
C LYS A 59 10.06 2.90 8.14
N ALA A 60 8.77 3.20 7.97
CA ALA A 60 7.74 2.89 8.95
C ALA A 60 6.38 2.68 8.26
N GLY A 61 5.49 1.90 8.85
CA GLY A 61 4.11 1.82 8.41
C GLY A 61 3.39 3.17 8.58
N SER A 62 2.38 3.46 7.75
CA SER A 62 1.71 4.76 7.78
C SER A 62 1.11 5.12 9.14
N LEU A 63 0.55 4.15 9.86
CA LEU A 63 0.02 4.38 11.21
C LEU A 63 1.15 4.36 12.26
N ASP A 64 2.14 3.48 12.10
CA ASP A 64 3.27 3.39 13.03
C ASP A 64 4.08 4.69 13.09
N MET A 65 4.26 5.38 11.94
CA MET A 65 5.00 6.65 11.93
C MET A 65 4.30 7.74 12.72
N MET A 66 2.98 7.65 12.95
CA MET A 66 2.24 8.64 13.74
C MET A 66 2.53 8.49 15.25
N THR A 67 2.94 7.32 15.70
CA THR A 67 3.28 7.04 17.11
C THR A 67 4.78 6.85 17.34
N ALA A 68 5.61 6.97 16.29
CA ALA A 68 7.04 6.87 16.38
C ALA A 68 7.67 8.11 17.05
N ASP A 69 8.96 8.03 17.37
CA ASP A 69 9.71 9.19 17.86
C ASP A 69 9.89 10.22 16.74
N LEU A 70 9.21 11.34 16.85
CA LEU A 70 9.25 12.44 15.89
C LEU A 70 10.38 13.45 16.15
N ASN A 71 11.21 13.25 17.17
CA ASN A 71 12.34 14.14 17.44
C ASN A 71 13.32 14.16 16.25
N GLY A 72 13.62 15.36 15.75
CA GLY A 72 14.50 15.54 14.59
C GLY A 72 13.90 15.12 13.25
N LYS A 73 12.61 14.79 13.19
CA LYS A 73 11.89 14.54 11.94
C LYS A 73 11.26 15.83 11.42
N ASN A 74 11.43 16.06 10.13
CA ASN A 74 10.97 17.25 9.43
C ASN A 74 9.73 16.95 8.58
N TYR A 75 9.54 15.67 8.19
CA TYR A 75 8.40 15.25 7.39
C TYR A 75 7.95 13.82 7.72
N LEU A 76 6.68 13.57 7.41
CA LEU A 76 6.09 12.22 7.38
C LEU A 76 5.51 12.01 5.98
N PHE A 77 5.73 10.82 5.42
CA PHE A 77 5.21 10.48 4.10
C PHE A 77 4.36 9.18 4.16
N PRO A 78 3.18 9.27 4.79
CA PRO A 78 2.26 8.14 4.86
C PRO A 78 1.62 7.85 3.50
N SER A 79 0.90 6.74 3.39
CA SER A 79 0.24 6.28 2.16
C SER A 79 -1.28 6.39 2.21
N SER A 80 -1.83 7.05 3.22
CA SER A 80 -3.27 7.30 3.33
C SER A 80 -3.60 8.54 4.16
N SER A 81 -4.77 9.12 3.90
CA SER A 81 -5.33 10.21 4.70
C SER A 81 -5.72 9.77 6.12
N ILE A 82 -6.00 8.48 6.34
CA ILE A 82 -6.27 7.96 7.69
C ILE A 82 -5.08 8.22 8.63
N ALA A 83 -3.85 8.10 8.13
CA ALA A 83 -2.67 8.40 8.92
C ALA A 83 -2.57 9.91 9.25
N GLU A 84 -2.96 10.79 8.33
CA GLU A 84 -3.04 12.23 8.58
C GLU A 84 -4.11 12.57 9.64
N GLU A 85 -5.30 11.98 9.53
CA GLU A 85 -6.36 12.13 10.53
C GLU A 85 -5.85 11.67 11.91
N TYR A 86 -5.18 10.53 11.97
CA TYR A 86 -4.60 10.00 13.21
C TYR A 86 -3.49 10.91 13.77
N TYR A 87 -2.66 11.51 12.91
CA TYR A 87 -1.69 12.52 13.33
C TYR A 87 -2.40 13.73 13.96
N THR A 88 -3.45 14.22 13.29
CA THR A 88 -4.23 15.38 13.76
C THR A 88 -4.88 15.12 15.13
N ASP A 89 -5.40 13.92 15.34
CA ASP A 89 -5.96 13.52 16.65
C ASP A 89 -4.90 13.50 17.76
N LEU A 90 -3.66 13.13 17.45
CA LEU A 90 -2.59 13.04 18.46
C LEU A 90 -1.90 14.39 18.72
N TYR A 91 -1.71 15.20 17.70
CA TYR A 91 -0.80 16.35 17.75
C TYR A 91 -1.43 17.67 17.29
N GLY A 92 -2.65 17.65 16.78
CA GLY A 92 -3.28 18.76 16.08
C GLY A 92 -2.87 18.85 14.61
N ASP A 93 -3.35 19.88 13.93
CA ASP A 93 -3.14 20.03 12.48
C ASP A 93 -1.64 20.11 12.14
N PRO A 94 -1.20 19.42 11.07
CA PRO A 94 0.16 19.56 10.58
C PRO A 94 0.38 20.98 10.05
N VAL A 95 1.63 21.44 10.05
CA VAL A 95 1.98 22.77 9.51
C VAL A 95 1.59 22.89 8.04
N GLN A 96 1.75 21.82 7.30
CA GLN A 96 1.30 21.69 5.92
C GLN A 96 1.09 20.21 5.59
N SER A 97 0.07 19.93 4.78
CA SER A 97 -0.19 18.60 4.22
C SER A 97 -0.59 18.72 2.76
N GLU A 98 0.00 17.87 1.92
CA GLU A 98 -0.23 17.85 0.48
C GLU A 98 -0.29 16.43 -0.05
N ILE A 99 -1.24 16.19 -0.96
CA ILE A 99 -1.33 14.93 -1.69
C ILE A 99 -0.38 15.00 -2.89
N ILE A 100 0.64 14.14 -2.88
CA ILE A 100 1.63 14.08 -3.97
C ILE A 100 1.24 13.08 -5.04
N LEU A 101 0.80 11.89 -4.64
CA LEU A 101 0.49 10.77 -5.52
C LEU A 101 -0.81 10.12 -5.09
N ASN A 102 -1.54 9.58 -6.08
CA ASN A 102 -2.65 8.69 -5.85
C ASN A 102 -2.38 7.37 -6.58
N THR A 103 -2.52 6.26 -5.86
CA THR A 103 -2.44 4.92 -6.43
C THR A 103 -3.50 4.02 -5.78
N PRO A 104 -4.33 3.30 -6.56
CA PRO A 104 -5.31 2.39 -5.99
C PRO A 104 -4.65 1.12 -5.45
N ILE A 105 -5.35 0.44 -4.54
CA ILE A 105 -5.10 -0.96 -4.24
C ILE A 105 -5.72 -1.79 -5.35
N VAL A 106 -4.95 -2.70 -5.91
CA VAL A 106 -5.37 -3.65 -6.95
C VAL A 106 -5.01 -5.07 -6.54
N LEU A 107 -5.60 -6.05 -7.22
CA LEU A 107 -5.20 -7.45 -7.09
C LEU A 107 -4.29 -7.84 -8.25
N TYR A 108 -3.11 -8.34 -7.94
CA TYR A 108 -2.21 -8.97 -8.88
C TYR A 108 -2.43 -10.47 -8.90
N THR A 109 -2.43 -11.04 -10.08
CA THR A 109 -2.58 -12.48 -10.23
C THR A 109 -1.86 -12.99 -11.48
N HIS A 110 -1.72 -14.30 -11.58
CA HIS A 110 -1.14 -14.97 -12.73
C HIS A 110 -2.21 -15.31 -13.76
N ARG A 111 -1.79 -15.48 -15.01
CA ARG A 111 -2.70 -15.73 -16.14
C ARG A 111 -3.59 -16.95 -15.92
N SER A 112 -3.05 -18.05 -15.39
CA SER A 112 -3.82 -19.28 -15.12
C SER A 112 -4.95 -19.04 -14.11
N VAL A 113 -4.70 -18.27 -13.05
CA VAL A 113 -5.70 -17.92 -12.03
C VAL A 113 -6.75 -16.97 -12.62
N LEU A 114 -6.32 -15.97 -13.41
CA LEU A 114 -7.24 -15.09 -14.10
C LEU A 114 -8.19 -15.84 -15.03
N ASP A 115 -7.65 -16.77 -15.83
CA ASP A 115 -8.46 -17.58 -16.76
C ASP A 115 -9.42 -18.53 -16.01
N ALA A 116 -9.02 -19.06 -14.86
CA ALA A 116 -9.91 -19.86 -14.01
C ALA A 116 -11.06 -19.00 -13.46
N PHE A 117 -10.78 -17.81 -12.93
CA PHE A 117 -11.82 -16.90 -12.45
C PHE A 117 -12.74 -16.41 -13.58
N ASP A 118 -12.21 -16.16 -14.77
CA ASP A 118 -13.00 -15.80 -15.94
C ASP A 118 -13.98 -16.94 -16.31
N SER A 119 -13.51 -18.18 -16.29
CA SER A 119 -14.33 -19.37 -16.54
C SER A 119 -15.46 -19.58 -15.53
N GLN A 120 -15.26 -19.12 -14.31
CA GLN A 120 -16.26 -19.13 -13.23
C GLN A 120 -17.17 -17.88 -13.26
N GLY A 121 -16.95 -16.97 -14.21
CA GLY A 121 -17.73 -15.73 -14.35
C GLY A 121 -17.48 -14.71 -13.24
N LEU A 122 -16.30 -14.72 -12.60
CA LEU A 122 -15.90 -13.72 -11.60
C LEU A 122 -15.27 -12.49 -12.24
N ILE A 123 -14.85 -12.59 -13.51
CA ILE A 123 -14.12 -11.51 -14.19
C ILE A 123 -15.05 -10.78 -15.16
N THR A 124 -15.00 -9.47 -15.10
CA THR A 124 -15.58 -8.58 -16.14
C THR A 124 -14.42 -7.89 -16.85
N ARG A 125 -14.48 -7.91 -18.19
CA ARG A 125 -13.49 -7.24 -19.05
C ARG A 125 -14.05 -5.92 -19.56
N ASN A 126 -13.27 -4.87 -19.39
CA ASN A 126 -13.58 -3.56 -19.93
C ASN A 126 -12.35 -3.03 -20.72
N GLY A 127 -12.34 -3.28 -22.02
CA GLY A 127 -11.15 -3.04 -22.84
C GLY A 127 -9.95 -3.89 -22.38
N ASN A 128 -8.88 -3.24 -21.99
CA ASN A 128 -7.68 -3.89 -21.46
C ASN A 128 -7.70 -4.07 -19.93
N ALA A 129 -8.72 -3.55 -19.26
CA ALA A 129 -8.86 -3.68 -17.82
C ALA A 129 -9.68 -4.92 -17.45
N TYR A 130 -9.32 -5.53 -16.32
CA TYR A 130 -10.05 -6.64 -15.70
C TYR A 130 -10.58 -6.18 -14.36
N SER A 131 -11.86 -6.47 -14.09
CA SER A 131 -12.46 -6.26 -12.78
C SER A 131 -12.93 -7.60 -12.24
N ILE A 132 -12.71 -7.84 -10.96
CA ILE A 132 -13.17 -9.05 -10.27
C ILE A 132 -14.40 -8.71 -9.42
N ASP A 133 -15.36 -9.64 -9.39
CA ASP A 133 -16.46 -9.59 -8.44
C ASP A 133 -15.94 -9.93 -7.04
N MET A 134 -15.71 -8.89 -6.24
CA MET A 134 -15.15 -9.02 -4.89
C MET A 134 -16.07 -9.77 -3.94
N THR A 135 -17.39 -9.64 -4.10
CA THR A 135 -18.36 -10.37 -3.26
C THR A 135 -18.21 -11.87 -3.45
N ARG A 136 -18.18 -12.31 -4.71
CA ARG A 136 -17.98 -13.74 -5.03
C ARG A 136 -16.58 -14.24 -4.66
N LEU A 137 -15.56 -13.41 -4.78
CA LEU A 137 -14.21 -13.78 -4.31
C LEU A 137 -14.20 -14.02 -2.80
N VAL A 138 -14.83 -13.13 -2.04
CA VAL A 138 -14.95 -13.26 -0.57
C VAL A 138 -15.75 -14.53 -0.20
N GLU A 139 -16.84 -14.85 -0.92
CA GLU A 139 -17.59 -16.10 -0.74
C GLU A 139 -16.72 -17.34 -0.96
N LEU A 140 -15.86 -17.37 -1.99
CA LEU A 140 -14.92 -18.46 -2.19
C LEU A 140 -13.95 -18.62 -1.02
N ILE A 141 -13.44 -17.51 -0.48
CA ILE A 141 -12.52 -17.50 0.67
C ILE A 141 -13.23 -17.98 1.95
N GLN A 142 -14.43 -17.47 2.22
CA GLN A 142 -15.22 -17.84 3.40
C GLN A 142 -15.58 -19.33 3.39
N ASN A 143 -15.93 -19.88 2.22
CA ASN A 143 -16.32 -21.27 2.03
C ASN A 143 -15.13 -22.26 1.94
N ASP A 144 -13.90 -21.79 2.16
CA ASP A 144 -12.68 -22.60 2.04
C ASP A 144 -12.57 -23.35 0.69
N THR A 145 -13.07 -22.72 -0.38
CA THR A 145 -13.04 -23.27 -1.75
C THR A 145 -11.60 -23.54 -2.16
N ARG A 146 -11.31 -24.76 -2.62
CA ARG A 146 -9.95 -25.12 -3.07
C ARG A 146 -9.69 -24.61 -4.48
N TRP A 147 -8.43 -24.37 -4.77
CA TRP A 147 -7.99 -24.06 -6.14
C TRP A 147 -8.40 -25.15 -7.14
N SER A 148 -8.34 -26.41 -6.72
CA SER A 148 -8.80 -27.56 -7.53
C SER A 148 -10.28 -27.48 -7.90
N ASP A 149 -11.12 -26.92 -7.06
CA ASP A 149 -12.57 -26.86 -7.25
C ASP A 149 -12.97 -25.82 -8.30
N ILE A 150 -12.06 -24.89 -8.59
CA ILE A 150 -12.23 -23.86 -9.64
C ILE A 150 -11.37 -24.11 -10.88
N GLY A 151 -10.86 -25.34 -11.04
CA GLY A 151 -10.18 -25.76 -12.27
C GLY A 151 -8.64 -25.62 -12.24
N LEU A 152 -8.04 -25.47 -11.06
CA LEU A 152 -6.58 -25.35 -10.86
C LEU A 152 -6.07 -26.48 -9.96
N PRO A 153 -6.14 -27.76 -10.38
CA PRO A 153 -5.77 -28.91 -9.56
C PRO A 153 -4.27 -28.96 -9.22
N GLU A 154 -3.43 -28.22 -9.97
CA GLU A 154 -1.99 -28.10 -9.72
C GLU A 154 -1.65 -27.14 -8.57
N LEU A 155 -2.60 -26.31 -8.13
CA LEU A 155 -2.41 -25.40 -7.02
C LEU A 155 -2.89 -26.02 -5.70
N TYR A 156 -2.08 -25.90 -4.68
CA TYR A 156 -2.38 -26.41 -3.36
C TYR A 156 -3.13 -25.36 -2.51
N GLY A 157 -4.02 -25.82 -1.64
CA GLY A 157 -4.73 -25.01 -0.66
C GLY A 157 -6.03 -24.42 -1.17
N ASN A 158 -6.53 -23.44 -0.45
CA ASN A 158 -7.79 -22.77 -0.70
C ASN A 158 -7.56 -21.43 -1.40
N VAL A 159 -8.59 -20.92 -2.06
CA VAL A 159 -8.60 -19.58 -2.62
C VAL A 159 -8.35 -18.56 -1.51
N SER A 160 -7.35 -17.73 -1.69
CA SER A 160 -6.99 -16.65 -0.76
C SER A 160 -6.34 -15.50 -1.50
N VAL A 161 -6.30 -14.34 -0.87
CA VAL A 161 -5.57 -13.18 -1.33
C VAL A 161 -4.50 -12.87 -0.31
N ASP A 162 -3.24 -13.04 -0.66
CA ASP A 162 -2.14 -12.60 0.20
C ASP A 162 -2.12 -11.08 0.29
N THR A 163 -1.91 -10.57 1.48
CA THR A 163 -1.81 -9.14 1.75
C THR A 163 -0.76 -8.89 2.83
N THR A 164 -0.44 -7.65 3.07
CA THR A 164 0.41 -7.26 4.19
C THR A 164 -0.40 -7.19 5.48
N ASP A 165 0.30 -7.22 6.62
CA ASP A 165 -0.31 -7.10 7.96
C ASP A 165 -1.04 -5.75 8.08
N PRO A 166 -2.37 -5.74 8.27
CA PRO A 166 -3.17 -4.52 8.31
C PRO A 166 -2.82 -3.60 9.48
N ALA A 167 -2.22 -4.13 10.54
CA ALA A 167 -1.77 -3.34 11.69
C ALA A 167 -0.40 -2.67 11.45
N LYS A 168 0.39 -3.14 10.48
CA LYS A 168 1.78 -2.68 10.26
C LYS A 168 2.01 -2.04 8.90
N SER A 169 1.13 -2.30 7.93
CA SER A 169 1.28 -1.81 6.57
C SER A 169 0.01 -1.16 6.06
N ASN A 170 0.15 0.00 5.42
CA ASN A 170 -0.99 0.71 4.87
C ASN A 170 -1.72 -0.08 3.76
N SER A 171 -1.01 -0.84 2.92
CA SER A 171 -1.67 -1.65 1.88
C SER A 171 -2.58 -2.73 2.48
N GLY A 172 -2.14 -3.38 3.57
CA GLY A 172 -2.97 -4.32 4.32
C GLY A 172 -4.15 -3.65 5.01
N ASN A 173 -3.92 -2.48 5.62
CA ASN A 173 -4.98 -1.69 6.24
C ASN A 173 -6.05 -1.27 5.22
N MET A 174 -5.64 -0.74 4.08
CA MET A 174 -6.55 -0.34 3.00
C MET A 174 -7.29 -1.53 2.38
N PHE A 175 -6.62 -2.67 2.23
CA PHE A 175 -7.26 -3.89 1.74
C PHE A 175 -8.28 -4.42 2.76
N ALA A 176 -7.97 -4.37 4.05
CA ALA A 176 -8.92 -4.72 5.12
C ALA A 176 -10.17 -3.82 5.08
N ALA A 177 -10.00 -2.51 4.90
CA ALA A 177 -11.11 -1.58 4.77
C ALA A 177 -11.97 -1.87 3.53
N LEU A 178 -11.35 -2.21 2.39
CA LEU A 178 -12.09 -2.61 1.18
C LEU A 178 -12.87 -3.90 1.40
N LEU A 179 -12.26 -4.92 2.04
CA LEU A 179 -12.97 -6.16 2.39
C LEU A 179 -14.12 -5.92 3.35
N ALA A 180 -13.94 -5.05 4.36
CA ALA A 180 -14.99 -4.68 5.29
C ALA A 180 -16.20 -4.04 4.57
N ASN A 181 -15.95 -3.16 3.60
CA ASN A 181 -17.01 -2.59 2.78
C ASN A 181 -17.71 -3.66 1.91
N VAL A 182 -16.98 -4.64 1.36
CA VAL A 182 -17.57 -5.76 0.61
C VAL A 182 -18.48 -6.60 1.52
N LEU A 183 -18.00 -6.95 2.72
CA LEU A 183 -18.77 -7.69 3.73
C LEU A 183 -20.02 -6.91 4.19
N ASN A 184 -19.94 -5.58 4.20
CA ASN A 184 -21.06 -4.68 4.50
C ASN A 184 -21.95 -4.37 3.28
N GLY A 185 -22.02 -5.29 2.33
CA GLY A 185 -22.89 -5.15 1.15
C GLY A 185 -22.49 -4.01 0.20
N GLY A 186 -21.20 -3.62 0.17
CA GLY A 186 -20.67 -2.54 -0.65
C GLY A 186 -20.84 -1.14 -0.04
N GLN A 187 -21.35 -1.04 1.19
CA GLN A 187 -21.49 0.24 1.90
C GLN A 187 -20.25 0.49 2.77
N THR A 188 -19.92 1.76 2.93
CA THR A 188 -18.86 2.17 3.86
C THR A 188 -19.21 1.74 5.28
N LEU A 189 -18.25 1.11 5.97
CA LEU A 189 -18.43 0.64 7.33
C LEU A 189 -18.64 1.82 8.29
N THR A 190 -19.64 1.72 9.14
CA THR A 190 -19.85 2.64 10.26
C THR A 190 -19.46 1.98 11.59
N GLU A 191 -19.33 2.77 12.64
CA GLU A 191 -19.03 2.24 13.97
C GLU A 191 -20.07 1.19 14.43
N ASN A 192 -21.33 1.37 14.07
CA ASN A 192 -22.41 0.44 14.41
C ASN A 192 -22.29 -0.91 13.68
N ASP A 193 -21.78 -0.90 12.46
CA ASP A 193 -21.62 -2.11 11.63
C ASP A 193 -20.36 -2.90 12.05
N ALA A 194 -19.40 -2.23 12.68
CA ALA A 194 -18.10 -2.83 13.01
C ALA A 194 -18.22 -4.08 13.90
N ALA A 195 -19.15 -4.10 14.83
CA ALA A 195 -19.34 -5.23 15.73
C ALA A 195 -19.72 -6.54 15.01
N GLU A 196 -20.42 -6.42 13.88
CA GLU A 196 -20.82 -7.57 13.04
C GLU A 196 -19.73 -7.94 12.02
N ILE A 197 -19.13 -6.95 11.36
CA ILE A 197 -18.19 -7.15 10.24
C ILE A 197 -16.78 -7.51 10.71
N VAL A 198 -16.29 -6.95 11.81
CA VAL A 198 -14.92 -7.20 12.29
C VAL A 198 -14.64 -8.68 12.56
N PRO A 199 -15.52 -9.49 13.17
CA PRO A 199 -15.28 -10.91 13.33
C PRO A 199 -15.13 -11.68 12.01
N GLU A 200 -15.90 -11.33 10.99
CA GLU A 200 -15.80 -11.95 9.67
C GLU A 200 -14.48 -11.58 8.99
N LEU A 201 -14.10 -10.30 9.06
CA LEU A 201 -12.82 -9.81 8.57
C LEU A 201 -11.64 -10.53 9.25
N GLN A 202 -11.69 -10.67 10.58
CA GLN A 202 -10.68 -11.41 11.34
C GLN A 202 -10.60 -12.88 10.92
N ALA A 203 -11.73 -13.52 10.62
CA ALA A 203 -11.75 -14.90 10.14
C ALA A 203 -11.06 -15.04 8.78
N ILE A 204 -11.24 -14.08 7.86
CA ILE A 204 -10.54 -14.06 6.56
C ILE A 204 -9.03 -13.89 6.77
N PHE A 205 -8.61 -12.88 7.52
CA PHE A 205 -7.19 -12.62 7.78
C PHE A 205 -6.52 -13.76 8.57
N GLY A 206 -7.25 -14.42 9.46
CA GLY A 206 -6.77 -15.59 10.20
C GLY A 206 -6.40 -16.78 9.33
N LYS A 207 -6.91 -16.87 8.10
CA LYS A 207 -6.58 -17.91 7.12
C LYS A 207 -5.28 -17.66 6.35
N LEU A 208 -4.76 -16.42 6.37
CA LEU A 208 -3.61 -16.03 5.54
C LEU A 208 -2.25 -16.45 6.14
N GLY A 209 -2.20 -16.79 7.43
CA GLY A 209 -0.95 -17.15 8.09
C GLY A 209 -0.03 -15.96 8.28
N TYR A 210 1.25 -16.10 7.91
CA TYR A 210 2.22 -15.01 8.01
C TYR A 210 1.97 -13.97 6.92
N MET A 211 1.89 -12.71 7.33
CA MET A 211 1.73 -11.56 6.45
C MET A 211 2.97 -10.67 6.49
N GLU A 212 3.40 -10.22 5.31
CA GLU A 212 4.51 -9.28 5.20
C GLU A 212 4.17 -7.93 5.83
N THR A 213 5.19 -7.21 6.28
CA THR A 213 5.02 -5.87 6.85
C THR A 213 5.23 -4.76 5.81
N SER A 214 5.61 -5.13 4.58
CA SER A 214 5.88 -4.21 3.47
C SER A 214 5.24 -4.70 2.17
N SER A 215 4.54 -3.79 1.48
CA SER A 215 3.98 -4.07 0.16
C SER A 215 5.05 -4.35 -0.91
N SER A 216 6.22 -3.72 -0.79
CA SER A 216 7.36 -3.97 -1.69
C SER A 216 7.89 -5.38 -1.54
N ASP A 217 7.99 -5.88 -0.32
CA ASP A 217 8.44 -7.25 -0.06
C ASP A 217 7.43 -8.28 -0.59
N LEU A 218 6.13 -8.05 -0.37
CA LEU A 218 5.07 -8.91 -0.88
C LEU A 218 5.06 -8.93 -2.42
N PHE A 219 5.17 -7.77 -3.07
CA PHE A 219 5.22 -7.67 -4.52
C PHE A 219 6.47 -8.36 -5.10
N SER A 220 7.63 -8.16 -4.47
CA SER A 220 8.87 -8.83 -4.87
C SER A 220 8.77 -10.36 -4.73
N GLN A 221 8.09 -10.86 -3.70
CA GLN A 221 7.82 -12.29 -3.56
C GLN A 221 6.89 -12.79 -4.66
N PHE A 222 5.81 -12.07 -4.98
CA PHE A 222 4.90 -12.43 -6.07
C PHE A 222 5.63 -12.61 -7.40
N LEU A 223 6.53 -11.67 -7.75
CA LEU A 223 7.31 -11.73 -8.98
C LEU A 223 8.30 -12.92 -9.00
N ARG A 224 8.90 -13.25 -7.85
CA ARG A 224 9.97 -14.26 -7.79
C ARG A 224 9.47 -15.69 -7.56
N MET A 225 8.42 -15.85 -6.76
CA MET A 225 7.97 -17.18 -6.32
C MET A 225 6.93 -17.80 -7.25
N GLY A 226 6.26 -16.99 -8.05
CA GLY A 226 5.30 -17.44 -9.04
C GLY A 226 3.99 -17.99 -8.43
N VAL A 227 3.13 -18.54 -9.32
CA VAL A 227 1.76 -18.94 -9.00
C VAL A 227 1.64 -20.05 -7.96
N GLY A 228 2.65 -20.90 -7.82
CA GLY A 228 2.62 -22.00 -6.84
C GLY A 228 2.68 -21.53 -5.38
N ALA A 229 3.24 -20.34 -5.14
CA ALA A 229 3.41 -19.81 -3.79
C ALA A 229 2.58 -18.54 -3.53
N LYS A 230 2.36 -17.72 -4.56
CA LYS A 230 1.60 -16.47 -4.48
C LYS A 230 0.62 -16.40 -5.64
N GLN A 231 -0.60 -16.90 -5.43
CA GLN A 231 -1.63 -16.96 -6.47
C GLN A 231 -2.24 -15.58 -6.76
N ILE A 232 -2.60 -14.86 -5.69
CA ILE A 232 -3.16 -13.52 -5.74
C ILE A 232 -2.54 -12.71 -4.61
N ILE A 233 -2.17 -11.48 -4.91
CA ILE A 233 -1.76 -10.53 -3.87
C ILE A 233 -2.53 -9.22 -4.01
N ALA A 234 -2.76 -8.52 -2.88
CA ALA A 234 -3.22 -7.14 -2.86
C ALA A 234 -2.02 -6.19 -2.74
N GLY A 235 -1.94 -5.19 -3.61
CA GLY A 235 -0.85 -4.23 -3.64
C GLY A 235 -1.24 -2.93 -4.33
N TYR A 236 -0.31 -1.97 -4.43
CA TYR A 236 -0.53 -0.72 -5.12
C TYR A 236 -0.32 -0.86 -6.63
N GLU A 237 -1.18 -0.27 -7.45
CA GLU A 237 -1.02 -0.25 -8.90
C GLU A 237 0.33 0.33 -9.34
N SER A 238 0.83 1.33 -8.62
CA SER A 238 2.13 1.96 -8.87
C SER A 238 3.30 0.96 -8.92
N GLN A 239 3.25 -0.12 -8.15
CA GLN A 239 4.31 -1.13 -8.11
C GLN A 239 4.49 -1.83 -9.47
N LEU A 240 3.39 -2.10 -10.20
CA LEU A 240 3.49 -2.66 -11.54
C LEU A 240 3.97 -1.62 -12.57
N ILE A 241 3.54 -0.37 -12.44
CA ILE A 241 3.97 0.72 -13.31
C ILE A 241 5.49 0.92 -13.17
N GLU A 242 5.97 0.96 -11.93
CA GLU A 242 7.40 1.05 -11.62
C GLU A 242 8.18 -0.13 -12.19
N TYR A 243 7.77 -1.36 -11.90
CA TYR A 243 8.38 -2.58 -12.42
C TYR A 243 8.44 -2.60 -13.97
N ALA A 244 7.35 -2.19 -14.63
CA ALA A 244 7.28 -2.15 -16.10
C ALA A 244 8.11 -1.00 -16.71
N SER A 245 8.49 0.02 -15.96
CA SER A 245 9.34 1.12 -16.42
C SER A 245 10.82 0.77 -16.41
N ILE A 246 11.22 -0.30 -15.72
CA ILE A 246 12.61 -0.76 -15.69
C ILE A 246 12.98 -1.40 -17.04
N PRO A 247 14.03 -0.92 -17.74
CA PRO A 247 14.42 -1.50 -19.02
C PRO A 247 14.77 -2.99 -18.90
N GLY A 248 14.07 -3.81 -19.67
CA GLY A 248 14.30 -5.26 -19.73
C GLY A 248 13.33 -6.13 -18.94
N ASN A 249 12.38 -5.51 -18.23
CA ASN A 249 11.27 -6.19 -17.56
C ASN A 249 10.05 -6.28 -18.46
#